data_5616362771379a603008a6361ba8458a
#
_entry.id   5616362771379a603008a6361ba8458a
#
_cell.length_a   1.000
_cell.length_b   1.000
_cell.length_c   1.000
_cell.angle_alpha   90.00
_cell.angle_beta   90.00
_cell.angle_gamma   90.00
#
_symmetry.space_group_name_H-M   'P 1'
#
loop_
_entity.id
_entity.type
_entity.pdbx_description
1 polymer ?
#
loop_
_entity_poly.entity_id
_entity_poly.type
_entity_poly.pdbx_seq_one_letter_code
_entity_poly.pdbx_strand_id
1 'polypeptide(L)'
;VLKGKKRKLLNKRLVLLILLALGIRFALMGLNHPFDIQTWNGLMVDLSNNRSPYDTLETLTYEARVTQGAGWAMGFQYFNYPPMLIPIYYPFAKLYGVFYPTEQIQFSSANDLTPYTQVPMLLNLLFKLPIFLADIGIALLLYKMTKRNEKSMIAYLFNPFVIFVGACWMFDSIAAFFLLLATYLFQRGRHDFSAVALSFGFLTKIFPIFALPVFCTELIRQRSWKFLRYAFIFGLISALFILPFWGGVKLGLEYQAAREPSGLTPLSIHTVFENLGIGGPSLSQLKFIILPAIASFLLVAGMSLIYAYLSKKSISLNQKILMVFLVYFICAKNLHEPHVLMLIPFFILELHERYSFDKKWQYRLLWILPFMYAIIGVPLTRFLYGYTMNTGILDLFKLPTLVQGILLGAIVIVFCLTLWHALITLIRGRPVVSLEGLRQRLKR
;
A
#
# COMPACT_ATOMS: atom_id res chain seq x y z
N VAL A 1 -32.79 -3.72 30.62
CA VAL A 1 -33.47 -3.17 29.45
C VAL A 1 -32.61 -2.02 28.82
N LEU A 2 -32.02 -1.13 29.61
CA LEU A 2 -31.18 -0.01 29.10
C LEU A 2 -29.89 -0.47 28.40
N LYS A 3 -29.24 -1.57 28.83
CA LYS A 3 -28.06 -2.15 28.17
C LYS A 3 -28.36 -2.70 26.77
N GLY A 4 -29.54 -3.24 26.54
CA GLY A 4 -29.96 -3.79 25.25
C GLY A 4 -30.27 -2.69 24.21
N LYS A 5 -30.88 -1.58 24.63
CA LYS A 5 -31.17 -0.45 23.75
C LYS A 5 -29.90 0.29 23.29
N LYS A 6 -28.90 0.47 24.18
CA LYS A 6 -27.60 1.03 23.81
C LYS A 6 -26.83 0.17 22.80
N ARG A 7 -26.88 -1.17 22.92
CA ARG A 7 -26.23 -2.07 21.93
C ARG A 7 -26.86 -1.98 20.55
N LYS A 8 -28.20 -1.91 20.43
CA LYS A 8 -28.89 -1.78 19.14
C LYS A 8 -28.61 -0.42 18.44
N LEU A 9 -28.54 0.67 19.23
CA LEU A 9 -28.22 2.00 18.69
C LEU A 9 -26.76 2.10 18.19
N LEU A 10 -25.81 1.49 18.92
CA LEU A 10 -24.41 1.40 18.47
C LEU A 10 -24.26 0.66 17.13
N ASN A 11 -25.02 -0.42 16.93
CA ASN A 11 -25.01 -1.15 15.66
C ASN A 11 -25.57 -0.33 14.49
N LYS A 12 -26.62 0.47 14.72
CA LYS A 12 -27.19 1.34 13.67
C LYS A 12 -26.22 2.44 13.24
N ARG A 13 -25.54 3.07 14.19
CA ARG A 13 -24.53 4.11 13.90
C ARG A 13 -23.35 3.55 13.13
N LEU A 14 -22.85 2.36 13.48
CA LEU A 14 -21.78 1.68 12.77
C LEU A 14 -22.17 1.41 11.32
N VAL A 15 -23.37 0.88 11.08
CA VAL A 15 -23.89 0.64 9.74
C VAL A 15 -24.00 1.95 8.95
N LEU A 16 -24.52 3.01 9.55
CA LEU A 16 -24.63 4.32 8.92
C LEU A 16 -23.27 4.88 8.50
N LEU A 17 -22.24 4.77 9.36
CA LEU A 17 -20.88 5.21 9.03
C LEU A 17 -20.28 4.41 7.87
N ILE A 18 -20.51 3.11 7.82
CA ILE A 18 -20.06 2.26 6.71
C ILE A 18 -20.79 2.65 5.42
N LEU A 19 -22.11 2.83 5.47
CA LEU A 19 -22.88 3.23 4.29
C LEU A 19 -22.46 4.59 3.78
N LEU A 20 -22.21 5.55 4.67
CA LEU A 20 -21.71 6.88 4.30
C LEU A 20 -20.31 6.79 3.65
N ALA A 21 -19.41 5.99 4.23
CA ALA A 21 -18.08 5.79 3.68
C ALA A 21 -18.11 5.11 2.30
N LEU A 22 -19.02 4.15 2.09
CA LEU A 22 -19.27 3.56 0.78
C LEU A 22 -19.85 4.58 -0.21
N GLY A 23 -20.85 5.36 0.22
CA GLY A 23 -21.46 6.40 -0.62
C GLY A 23 -20.41 7.39 -1.15
N ILE A 24 -19.48 7.84 -0.29
CA ILE A 24 -18.37 8.72 -0.72
C ILE A 24 -17.47 8.01 -1.75
N ARG A 25 -17.13 6.74 -1.53
CA ARG A 25 -16.28 5.97 -2.45
C ARG A 25 -16.97 5.73 -3.79
N PHE A 26 -18.26 5.43 -3.79
CA PHE A 26 -19.05 5.31 -5.02
C PHE A 26 -19.16 6.65 -5.76
N ALA A 27 -19.33 7.77 -5.05
CA ALA A 27 -19.34 9.09 -5.68
C ALA A 27 -18.00 9.43 -6.35
N LEU A 28 -16.89 8.91 -5.82
CA LEU A 28 -15.53 9.11 -6.35
C LEU A 28 -15.04 7.98 -7.25
N MET A 29 -15.89 7.01 -7.62
CA MET A 29 -15.46 5.86 -8.42
C MET A 29 -15.02 6.20 -9.85
N GLY A 30 -15.34 7.39 -10.35
CA GLY A 30 -14.85 7.90 -11.64
C GLY A 30 -13.40 8.37 -11.61
N LEU A 31 -12.77 8.53 -10.42
CA LEU A 31 -11.34 8.82 -10.34
C LEU A 31 -10.54 7.61 -10.80
N ASN A 32 -9.48 7.83 -11.59
CA ASN A 32 -8.63 6.76 -12.10
C ASN A 32 -7.17 7.17 -12.02
N HIS A 33 -6.29 6.23 -11.70
CA HIS A 33 -4.86 6.47 -11.82
C HIS A 33 -4.46 6.39 -13.31
N PRO A 34 -3.86 7.45 -13.87
CA PRO A 34 -3.69 7.55 -15.32
C PRO A 34 -2.74 6.49 -15.90
N PHE A 35 -1.79 5.99 -15.11
CA PHE A 35 -0.80 5.02 -15.58
C PHE A 35 -1.21 3.57 -15.31
N ASP A 36 -1.85 3.30 -14.17
CA ASP A 36 -2.14 1.92 -13.76
C ASP A 36 -3.43 1.36 -14.39
N ILE A 37 -4.29 2.23 -14.92
CA ILE A 37 -5.58 1.83 -15.49
C ILE A 37 -5.43 0.79 -16.60
N GLN A 38 -4.37 0.87 -17.42
CA GLN A 38 -4.12 -0.08 -18.51
C GLN A 38 -3.79 -1.48 -17.96
N THR A 39 -2.93 -1.55 -16.93
CA THR A 39 -2.60 -2.82 -16.26
C THR A 39 -3.86 -3.50 -15.73
N TRP A 40 -4.78 -2.73 -15.16
CA TRP A 40 -6.01 -3.27 -14.59
C TRP A 40 -7.02 -3.68 -15.66
N ASN A 41 -7.13 -2.91 -16.73
CA ASN A 41 -7.94 -3.29 -17.89
C ASN A 41 -7.42 -4.60 -18.49
N GLY A 42 -6.09 -4.74 -18.67
CA GLY A 42 -5.46 -5.96 -19.13
C GLY A 42 -5.78 -7.15 -18.25
N LEU A 43 -5.61 -7.02 -16.94
CA LEU A 43 -5.96 -8.07 -15.98
C LEU A 43 -7.42 -8.53 -16.14
N MET A 44 -8.36 -7.57 -16.21
CA MET A 44 -9.80 -7.91 -16.30
C MET A 44 -10.14 -8.60 -17.62
N VAL A 45 -9.54 -8.15 -18.74
CA VAL A 45 -9.73 -8.78 -20.06
C VAL A 45 -9.16 -10.18 -20.08
N ASP A 46 -7.94 -10.39 -19.62
CA ASP A 46 -7.32 -11.71 -19.59
C ASP A 46 -8.12 -12.68 -18.73
N LEU A 47 -8.51 -12.27 -17.52
CA LEU A 47 -9.30 -13.11 -16.62
C LEU A 47 -10.71 -13.40 -17.17
N SER A 48 -11.36 -12.44 -17.87
CA SER A 48 -12.66 -12.69 -18.47
C SER A 48 -12.61 -13.74 -19.59
N ASN A 49 -11.48 -13.77 -20.31
CA ASN A 49 -11.22 -14.73 -21.39
C ASN A 49 -10.54 -16.03 -20.92
N ASN A 50 -10.44 -16.28 -19.60
CA ASN A 50 -9.70 -17.42 -19.01
C ASN A 50 -8.22 -17.48 -19.41
N ARG A 51 -7.60 -16.35 -19.72
CA ARG A 51 -6.16 -16.24 -19.96
C ARG A 51 -5.43 -15.87 -18.68
N SER A 52 -4.19 -16.32 -18.57
CA SER A 52 -3.31 -15.88 -17.52
C SER A 52 -2.83 -14.46 -17.81
N PRO A 53 -2.93 -13.52 -16.87
CA PRO A 53 -2.39 -12.16 -17.07
C PRO A 53 -0.86 -12.14 -17.19
N TYR A 54 -0.18 -13.24 -16.85
CA TYR A 54 1.28 -13.39 -16.99
C TYR A 54 1.71 -13.80 -18.39
N ASP A 55 0.84 -14.48 -19.14
CA ASP A 55 1.16 -14.92 -20.51
C ASP A 55 1.48 -13.73 -21.41
N THR A 56 0.72 -12.64 -21.26
CA THR A 56 0.95 -11.39 -21.97
C THR A 56 2.30 -10.76 -21.57
N LEU A 57 2.65 -10.79 -20.29
CA LEU A 57 3.93 -10.28 -19.80
C LEU A 57 5.12 -11.06 -20.37
N GLU A 58 5.03 -12.39 -20.43
CA GLU A 58 6.09 -13.25 -21.00
C GLU A 58 6.33 -12.97 -22.47
N THR A 59 5.29 -12.93 -23.27
CA THR A 59 5.37 -12.67 -24.72
C THR A 59 5.99 -11.30 -25.01
N LEU A 60 5.50 -10.27 -24.35
CA LEU A 60 5.92 -8.90 -24.63
C LEU A 60 7.29 -8.58 -24.06
N THR A 61 7.67 -9.16 -22.93
CA THR A 61 9.02 -9.00 -22.40
C THR A 61 10.06 -9.60 -23.35
N TYR A 62 9.72 -10.72 -24.00
CA TYR A 62 10.57 -11.31 -25.02
C TYR A 62 10.68 -10.41 -26.25
N GLU A 63 9.59 -9.96 -26.81
CA GLU A 63 9.56 -9.07 -27.97
C GLU A 63 10.26 -7.73 -27.68
N ALA A 64 10.05 -7.13 -26.51
CA ALA A 64 10.70 -5.88 -26.10
C ALA A 64 12.21 -6.04 -25.94
N ARG A 65 12.68 -7.19 -25.41
CA ARG A 65 14.12 -7.50 -25.31
C ARG A 65 14.75 -7.67 -26.69
N VAL A 66 14.03 -8.24 -27.64
CA VAL A 66 14.53 -8.55 -28.97
C VAL A 66 14.46 -7.33 -29.89
N THR A 67 13.42 -6.49 -29.79
CA THR A 67 13.15 -5.47 -30.81
C THR A 67 13.52 -4.04 -30.41
N GLN A 68 13.52 -3.66 -29.13
CA GLN A 68 13.54 -2.22 -28.78
C GLN A 68 14.52 -1.80 -27.68
N GLY A 69 15.14 -2.70 -26.93
CA GLY A 69 16.02 -2.33 -25.81
C GLY A 69 15.34 -1.54 -24.67
N ALA A 70 14.03 -1.29 -24.77
CA ALA A 70 13.25 -0.35 -23.97
C ALA A 70 12.33 -1.04 -22.96
N GLY A 71 12.87 -1.97 -22.14
CA GLY A 71 12.06 -2.80 -21.23
C GLY A 71 11.27 -2.08 -20.14
N TRP A 72 11.51 -0.79 -19.89
CA TRP A 72 10.86 -0.07 -18.78
C TRP A 72 9.53 0.60 -19.16
N ALA A 73 9.37 1.06 -20.40
CA ALA A 73 8.14 1.73 -20.82
C ALA A 73 6.92 0.80 -20.86
N MET A 74 7.16 -0.51 -21.04
CA MET A 74 6.10 -1.52 -21.13
C MET A 74 5.63 -2.06 -19.78
N GLY A 75 6.42 -1.96 -18.72
CA GLY A 75 6.07 -2.52 -17.41
C GLY A 75 4.84 -1.89 -16.75
N PHE A 76 4.41 -0.72 -17.18
CA PHE A 76 3.17 -0.10 -16.71
C PHE A 76 1.91 -0.65 -17.37
N GLN A 77 2.05 -1.36 -18.47
CA GLN A 77 0.92 -1.87 -19.25
C GLN A 77 0.53 -3.30 -18.88
N TYR A 78 1.39 -4.02 -18.13
CA TYR A 78 1.23 -5.45 -17.88
C TYR A 78 1.21 -5.81 -16.42
N PHE A 79 0.52 -6.93 -16.12
CA PHE A 79 0.37 -7.43 -14.77
C PHE A 79 1.71 -7.97 -14.24
N ASN A 80 2.35 -7.23 -13.36
CA ASN A 80 3.64 -7.55 -12.74
C ASN A 80 3.56 -7.72 -11.21
N TYR A 81 2.37 -8.06 -10.72
CA TYR A 81 2.09 -8.22 -9.29
C TYR A 81 2.04 -9.69 -8.87
N PRO A 82 2.16 -10.00 -7.57
CA PRO A 82 1.99 -11.36 -7.08
C PRO A 82 0.58 -11.91 -7.36
N PRO A 83 0.41 -13.26 -7.39
CA PRO A 83 -0.75 -13.91 -8.02
C PRO A 83 -2.08 -13.84 -7.24
N MET A 84 -2.13 -13.32 -6.02
CA MET A 84 -3.37 -13.30 -5.22
C MET A 84 -4.46 -12.40 -5.81
N LEU A 85 -4.08 -11.43 -6.63
CA LEU A 85 -5.06 -10.58 -7.32
C LEU A 85 -5.88 -11.37 -8.35
N ILE A 86 -5.33 -12.46 -8.91
CA ILE A 86 -6.04 -13.32 -9.86
C ILE A 86 -7.33 -13.87 -9.23
N PRO A 87 -7.30 -14.69 -8.16
CA PRO A 87 -8.51 -15.23 -7.58
C PRO A 87 -9.42 -14.15 -6.97
N ILE A 88 -8.89 -13.02 -6.53
CA ILE A 88 -9.70 -11.91 -6.02
C ILE A 88 -10.51 -11.28 -7.14
N TYR A 89 -9.92 -11.04 -8.31
CA TYR A 89 -10.58 -10.33 -9.42
C TYR A 89 -11.28 -11.25 -10.41
N TYR A 90 -10.96 -12.53 -10.44
CA TYR A 90 -11.56 -13.49 -11.38
C TYR A 90 -13.10 -13.46 -11.41
N PRO A 91 -13.83 -13.52 -10.27
CA PRO A 91 -15.31 -13.49 -10.32
C PRO A 91 -15.84 -12.16 -10.85
N PHE A 92 -15.17 -11.04 -10.59
CA PHE A 92 -15.56 -9.73 -11.10
C PHE A 92 -15.28 -9.59 -12.59
N ALA A 93 -14.18 -10.15 -13.07
CA ALA A 93 -13.85 -10.18 -14.49
C ALA A 93 -14.84 -11.03 -15.26
N LYS A 94 -15.24 -12.17 -14.73
CA LYS A 94 -16.28 -13.01 -15.35
C LYS A 94 -17.63 -12.28 -15.42
N LEU A 95 -18.02 -11.60 -14.35
CA LEU A 95 -19.23 -10.81 -14.34
C LEU A 95 -19.16 -9.67 -15.37
N TYR A 96 -17.99 -9.02 -15.49
CA TYR A 96 -17.77 -7.98 -16.50
C TYR A 96 -17.92 -8.53 -17.92
N GLY A 97 -17.30 -9.68 -18.23
CA GLY A 97 -17.35 -10.32 -19.54
C GLY A 97 -18.77 -10.73 -20.00
N VAL A 98 -19.71 -10.93 -19.05
CA VAL A 98 -21.13 -11.18 -19.40
C VAL A 98 -21.80 -9.94 -20.01
N PHE A 99 -21.42 -8.75 -19.56
CA PHE A 99 -22.05 -7.49 -20.01
C PHE A 99 -21.31 -6.82 -21.16
N TYR A 100 -20.01 -7.05 -21.27
CA TYR A 100 -19.14 -6.40 -22.24
C TYR A 100 -18.27 -7.45 -22.97
N PRO A 101 -18.45 -7.61 -24.30
CA PRO A 101 -17.54 -8.42 -25.10
C PRO A 101 -16.13 -7.83 -25.02
N THR A 102 -15.20 -8.63 -24.53
CA THR A 102 -13.82 -8.21 -24.24
C THR A 102 -12.99 -7.90 -25.47
N GLU A 103 -13.42 -8.33 -26.64
CA GLU A 103 -12.81 -8.05 -27.94
C GLU A 103 -12.84 -6.56 -28.33
N GLN A 104 -13.70 -5.77 -27.71
CA GLN A 104 -13.86 -4.34 -28.00
C GLN A 104 -12.93 -3.43 -27.16
N ILE A 105 -12.22 -3.96 -26.18
CA ILE A 105 -11.29 -3.16 -25.38
C ILE A 105 -9.96 -3.09 -26.15
N GLN A 106 -9.79 -2.03 -26.92
CA GLN A 106 -8.54 -1.74 -27.60
C GLN A 106 -7.57 -1.07 -26.61
N PHE A 107 -6.39 -1.67 -26.45
CA PHE A 107 -5.27 -1.04 -25.75
C PHE A 107 -4.56 -0.12 -26.75
N SER A 108 -4.58 1.17 -26.50
CA SER A 108 -3.78 2.10 -27.29
C SER A 108 -2.31 2.08 -26.88
N SER A 109 -1.47 2.65 -27.70
CA SER A 109 -0.04 2.78 -27.41
C SER A 109 0.21 3.55 -26.11
N ALA A 110 1.36 3.31 -25.45
CA ALA A 110 1.76 3.95 -24.20
C ALA A 110 1.76 5.50 -24.23
N ASN A 111 1.77 6.08 -25.41
CA ASN A 111 1.78 7.53 -25.62
C ASN A 111 0.38 8.14 -25.84
N ASP A 112 -0.63 7.30 -26.04
CA ASP A 112 -2.01 7.77 -26.24
C ASP A 112 -2.79 7.67 -24.93
N LEU A 113 -3.09 8.81 -24.33
CA LEU A 113 -3.86 8.93 -23.09
C LEU A 113 -5.40 8.88 -23.31
N THR A 114 -5.86 8.85 -24.56
CA THR A 114 -7.29 8.91 -24.89
C THR A 114 -8.11 7.70 -24.43
N PRO A 115 -7.59 6.45 -24.38
CA PRO A 115 -8.39 5.30 -23.92
C PRO A 115 -8.72 5.33 -22.44
N TYR A 116 -8.02 6.12 -21.63
CA TYR A 116 -8.32 6.23 -20.18
C TYR A 116 -9.68 6.83 -19.89
N THR A 117 -10.22 7.62 -20.84
CA THR A 117 -11.50 8.30 -20.70
C THR A 117 -12.70 7.42 -20.98
N GLN A 118 -12.47 6.25 -21.57
CA GLN A 118 -13.55 5.37 -22.03
C GLN A 118 -13.76 4.11 -21.17
N VAL A 119 -13.19 4.07 -19.96
CA VAL A 119 -13.41 2.94 -19.07
C VAL A 119 -14.88 2.88 -18.66
N PRO A 120 -15.61 1.78 -18.97
CA PRO A 120 -16.98 1.64 -18.56
C PRO A 120 -17.15 1.76 -17.04
N MET A 121 -18.17 2.48 -16.58
CA MET A 121 -18.42 2.69 -15.15
C MET A 121 -18.59 1.37 -14.39
N LEU A 122 -19.13 0.34 -15.04
CA LEU A 122 -19.24 -1.00 -14.46
C LEU A 122 -17.87 -1.60 -14.16
N LEU A 123 -16.87 -1.43 -15.04
CA LEU A 123 -15.51 -1.91 -14.81
C LEU A 123 -14.87 -1.19 -13.62
N ASN A 124 -15.03 0.13 -13.55
CA ASN A 124 -14.58 0.92 -12.41
C ASN A 124 -15.19 0.40 -11.09
N LEU A 125 -16.48 0.12 -11.07
CA LEU A 125 -17.16 -0.42 -9.90
C LEU A 125 -16.63 -1.81 -9.55
N LEU A 126 -16.60 -2.73 -10.49
CA LEU A 126 -16.21 -4.12 -10.25
C LEU A 126 -14.76 -4.22 -9.75
N PHE A 127 -13.86 -3.42 -10.31
CA PHE A 127 -12.48 -3.42 -9.90
C PHE A 127 -12.27 -2.77 -8.52
N LYS A 128 -12.97 -1.69 -8.22
CA LYS A 128 -12.81 -0.98 -6.94
C LYS A 128 -13.55 -1.65 -5.79
N LEU A 129 -14.54 -2.50 -6.07
CA LEU A 129 -15.31 -3.16 -5.03
C LEU A 129 -14.46 -3.98 -4.06
N PRO A 130 -13.50 -4.83 -4.47
CA PRO A 130 -12.60 -5.52 -3.55
C PRO A 130 -11.78 -4.57 -2.67
N ILE A 131 -11.34 -3.42 -3.23
CA ILE A 131 -10.58 -2.40 -2.50
C ILE A 131 -11.47 -1.77 -1.42
N PHE A 132 -12.70 -1.39 -1.76
CA PHE A 132 -13.66 -0.81 -0.80
C PHE A 132 -14.03 -1.80 0.32
N LEU A 133 -14.18 -3.09 -0.01
CA LEU A 133 -14.41 -4.13 0.98
C LEU A 133 -13.21 -4.32 1.92
N ALA A 134 -11.99 -4.23 1.39
CA ALA A 134 -10.77 -4.27 2.19
C ALA A 134 -10.70 -3.08 3.16
N ASP A 135 -11.02 -1.86 2.69
CA ASP A 135 -11.08 -0.67 3.55
C ASP A 135 -12.07 -0.83 4.71
N ILE A 136 -13.26 -1.37 4.42
CA ILE A 136 -14.25 -1.68 5.48
C ILE A 136 -13.71 -2.74 6.42
N GLY A 137 -13.07 -3.78 5.88
CA GLY A 137 -12.42 -4.83 6.67
C GLY A 137 -11.37 -4.28 7.62
N ILE A 138 -10.49 -3.38 7.15
CA ILE A 138 -9.50 -2.69 7.99
C ILE A 138 -10.19 -1.89 9.09
N ALA A 139 -11.20 -1.10 8.75
CA ALA A 139 -11.92 -0.28 9.72
C ALA A 139 -12.60 -1.10 10.81
N LEU A 140 -13.21 -2.24 10.44
CA LEU A 140 -13.81 -3.17 11.39
C LEU A 140 -12.77 -3.87 12.27
N LEU A 141 -11.61 -4.22 11.72
CA LEU A 141 -10.49 -4.76 12.49
C LEU A 141 -9.97 -3.72 13.48
N LEU A 142 -9.74 -2.48 13.05
CA LEU A 142 -9.35 -1.38 13.92
C LEU A 142 -10.36 -1.17 15.05
N TYR A 143 -11.65 -1.16 14.73
CA TYR A 143 -12.71 -1.07 15.73
C TYR A 143 -12.64 -2.20 16.77
N LYS A 144 -12.41 -3.45 16.33
CA LYS A 144 -12.26 -4.61 17.22
C LYS A 144 -10.97 -4.53 18.06
N MET A 145 -9.85 -4.18 17.45
CA MET A 145 -8.53 -4.14 18.10
C MET A 145 -8.44 -3.00 19.11
N THR A 146 -9.14 -1.90 18.89
CA THR A 146 -9.21 -0.73 19.80
C THR A 146 -10.38 -0.80 20.80
N LYS A 147 -10.82 -2.01 21.16
CA LYS A 147 -11.90 -2.22 22.12
C LYS A 147 -13.22 -1.50 21.78
N ARG A 148 -13.57 -1.52 20.51
CA ARG A 148 -14.77 -0.88 19.93
C ARG A 148 -14.75 0.65 19.95
N ASN A 149 -13.57 1.26 19.78
CA ASN A 149 -13.45 2.69 19.63
C ASN A 149 -13.81 3.13 18.21
N GLU A 150 -14.94 3.82 18.05
CA GLU A 150 -15.40 4.34 16.74
C GLU A 150 -14.42 5.36 16.13
N LYS A 151 -13.67 6.11 16.94
CA LYS A 151 -12.71 7.10 16.45
C LYS A 151 -11.62 6.45 15.59
N SER A 152 -11.18 5.22 15.92
CA SER A 152 -10.19 4.48 15.13
C SER A 152 -10.73 4.09 13.76
N MET A 153 -11.97 3.64 13.70
CA MET A 153 -12.65 3.31 12.45
C MET A 153 -12.87 4.57 11.58
N ILE A 154 -13.37 5.66 12.19
CA ILE A 154 -13.59 6.93 11.50
C ILE A 154 -12.27 7.49 10.97
N ALA A 155 -11.19 7.44 11.77
CA ALA A 155 -9.87 7.91 11.38
C ALA A 155 -9.31 7.18 10.13
N TYR A 156 -9.74 5.96 9.87
CA TYR A 156 -9.37 5.22 8.67
C TYR A 156 -10.37 5.46 7.52
N LEU A 157 -11.67 5.18 7.74
CA LEU A 157 -12.70 5.22 6.69
C LEU A 157 -12.87 6.59 6.04
N PHE A 158 -12.71 7.66 6.81
CA PHE A 158 -12.85 9.04 6.36
C PHE A 158 -11.51 9.77 6.21
N ASN A 159 -10.41 9.02 6.14
CA ASN A 159 -9.12 9.59 5.77
C ASN A 159 -9.14 9.94 4.27
N PRO A 160 -8.93 11.23 3.89
CA PRO A 160 -8.98 11.64 2.49
C PRO A 160 -7.99 10.91 1.60
N PHE A 161 -6.81 10.59 2.12
CA PHE A 161 -5.80 9.85 1.37
C PHE A 161 -6.22 8.39 1.13
N VAL A 162 -6.78 7.70 2.14
CA VAL A 162 -7.30 6.33 1.98
C VAL A 162 -8.42 6.30 0.94
N ILE A 163 -9.34 7.28 0.99
CA ILE A 163 -10.44 7.41 0.02
C ILE A 163 -9.87 7.64 -1.39
N PHE A 164 -8.92 8.57 -1.54
CA PHE A 164 -8.30 8.90 -2.81
C PHE A 164 -7.58 7.69 -3.42
N VAL A 165 -6.72 7.01 -2.65
CA VAL A 165 -5.97 5.85 -3.13
C VAL A 165 -6.92 4.74 -3.59
N GLY A 166 -7.96 4.43 -2.81
CA GLY A 166 -8.95 3.42 -3.19
C GLY A 166 -9.77 3.84 -4.42
N ALA A 167 -10.11 5.13 -4.52
CA ALA A 167 -10.84 5.67 -5.68
C ALA A 167 -9.97 5.67 -6.96
N CYS A 168 -8.65 5.76 -6.84
CA CYS A 168 -7.70 5.75 -7.96
C CYS A 168 -7.23 4.34 -8.38
N TRP A 169 -7.93 3.26 -7.98
CA TRP A 169 -7.61 1.87 -8.32
C TRP A 169 -6.35 1.30 -7.67
N MET A 170 -5.90 1.85 -6.57
CA MET A 170 -4.75 1.35 -5.84
C MET A 170 -5.19 0.28 -4.83
N PHE A 171 -4.81 -0.96 -5.06
CA PHE A 171 -5.24 -2.13 -4.27
C PHE A 171 -4.44 -2.36 -2.97
N ASP A 172 -3.60 -1.42 -2.59
CA ASP A 172 -2.78 -1.50 -1.36
C ASP A 172 -3.59 -1.77 -0.10
N SER A 173 -4.84 -1.30 -0.06
CA SER A 173 -5.79 -1.63 1.01
C SER A 173 -6.01 -3.12 1.17
N ILE A 174 -5.97 -3.92 0.09
CA ILE A 174 -6.18 -5.38 0.16
C ILE A 174 -5.00 -6.02 0.91
N ALA A 175 -3.78 -5.65 0.56
CA ALA A 175 -2.59 -6.15 1.23
C ALA A 175 -2.51 -5.68 2.71
N ALA A 176 -2.86 -4.40 2.96
CA ALA A 176 -2.94 -3.84 4.32
C ALA A 176 -4.02 -4.55 5.18
N PHE A 177 -5.15 -4.91 4.57
CA PHE A 177 -6.20 -5.70 5.24
C PHE A 177 -5.67 -7.06 5.69
N PHE A 178 -5.02 -7.80 4.83
CA PHE A 178 -4.47 -9.12 5.18
C PHE A 178 -3.36 -9.02 6.22
N LEU A 179 -2.50 -8.00 6.14
CA LEU A 179 -1.48 -7.76 7.16
C LEU A 179 -2.10 -7.46 8.54
N LEU A 180 -3.11 -6.59 8.58
CA LEU A 180 -3.81 -6.26 9.82
C LEU A 180 -4.61 -7.44 10.35
N LEU A 181 -5.23 -8.24 9.47
CA LEU A 181 -5.92 -9.49 9.81
C LEU A 181 -4.95 -10.50 10.41
N ALA A 182 -3.78 -10.68 9.79
CA ALA A 182 -2.72 -11.54 10.31
C ALA A 182 -2.31 -11.11 11.73
N THR A 183 -2.12 -9.82 11.94
CA THR A 183 -1.79 -9.25 13.24
C THR A 183 -2.88 -9.50 14.28
N TYR A 184 -4.14 -9.28 13.92
CA TYR A 184 -5.28 -9.54 14.79
C TYR A 184 -5.41 -11.02 15.17
N LEU A 185 -5.27 -11.93 14.20
CA LEU A 185 -5.33 -13.36 14.41
C LEU A 185 -4.18 -13.85 15.30
N PHE A 186 -2.97 -13.32 15.07
CA PHE A 186 -1.79 -13.61 15.89
C PHE A 186 -2.03 -13.23 17.36
N GLN A 187 -2.53 -12.02 17.62
CA GLN A 187 -2.87 -11.55 18.97
C GLN A 187 -3.96 -12.39 19.65
N ARG A 188 -4.78 -13.07 18.86
CA ARG A 188 -5.81 -14.01 19.34
C ARG A 188 -5.29 -15.45 19.53
N GLY A 189 -3.99 -15.68 19.35
CA GLY A 189 -3.37 -17.00 19.45
C GLY A 189 -3.69 -17.94 18.28
N ARG A 190 -4.32 -17.44 17.22
CA ARG A 190 -4.65 -18.21 16.00
C ARG A 190 -3.51 -18.13 15.00
N HIS A 191 -2.36 -18.69 15.36
CA HIS A 191 -1.11 -18.50 14.61
C HIS A 191 -1.16 -19.07 13.19
N ASP A 192 -1.80 -20.22 12.97
CA ASP A 192 -1.90 -20.83 11.63
C ASP A 192 -2.72 -19.96 10.68
N PHE A 193 -3.88 -19.48 11.11
CA PHE A 193 -4.69 -18.55 10.32
C PHE A 193 -4.01 -17.21 10.11
N SER A 194 -3.20 -16.77 11.08
CA SER A 194 -2.35 -15.58 10.92
C SER A 194 -1.31 -15.77 9.82
N ALA A 195 -0.66 -16.95 9.76
CA ALA A 195 0.30 -17.26 8.70
C ALA A 195 -0.36 -17.28 7.30
N VAL A 196 -1.56 -17.88 7.18
CA VAL A 196 -2.34 -17.87 5.94
C VAL A 196 -2.70 -16.43 5.53
N ALA A 197 -3.20 -15.62 6.47
CA ALA A 197 -3.55 -14.23 6.17
C ALA A 197 -2.31 -13.41 5.76
N LEU A 198 -1.15 -13.63 6.39
CA LEU A 198 0.10 -12.98 6.01
C LEU A 198 0.54 -13.38 4.61
N SER A 199 0.41 -14.68 4.26
CA SER A 199 0.71 -15.19 2.91
C SER A 199 -0.17 -14.49 1.87
N PHE A 200 -1.47 -14.35 2.11
CA PHE A 200 -2.37 -13.65 1.20
C PHE A 200 -2.02 -12.18 1.05
N GLY A 201 -1.60 -11.50 2.13
CA GLY A 201 -1.07 -10.16 2.05
C GLY A 201 0.19 -10.07 1.18
N PHE A 202 1.16 -10.96 1.40
CA PHE A 202 2.38 -11.07 0.59
C PHE A 202 2.09 -11.38 -0.88
N LEU A 203 1.18 -12.31 -1.12
CA LEU A 203 0.75 -12.69 -2.48
C LEU A 203 -0.11 -11.63 -3.17
N THR A 204 -0.60 -10.64 -2.45
CA THR A 204 -1.24 -9.45 -3.02
C THR A 204 -0.19 -8.39 -3.36
N LYS A 205 0.75 -8.16 -2.45
CA LYS A 205 1.86 -7.20 -2.59
C LYS A 205 3.01 -7.62 -1.69
N ILE A 206 4.25 -7.49 -2.15
CA ILE A 206 5.43 -8.05 -1.45
C ILE A 206 5.58 -7.54 -0.01
N PHE A 207 5.19 -6.31 0.29
CA PHE A 207 5.49 -5.65 1.57
C PHE A 207 5.10 -6.41 2.85
N PRO A 208 3.96 -7.09 2.96
CA PRO A 208 3.60 -7.87 4.15
C PRO A 208 4.64 -8.90 4.61
N ILE A 209 5.54 -9.35 3.72
CA ILE A 209 6.63 -10.27 4.08
C ILE A 209 7.53 -9.70 5.19
N PHE A 210 7.70 -8.37 5.24
CA PHE A 210 8.53 -7.73 6.26
C PHE A 210 7.99 -7.92 7.69
N ALA A 211 6.72 -8.29 7.86
CA ALA A 211 6.17 -8.65 9.15
C ALA A 211 6.47 -10.10 9.57
N LEU A 212 6.86 -10.99 8.64
CA LEU A 212 7.14 -12.40 8.93
C LEU A 212 8.22 -12.57 10.03
N PRO A 213 9.39 -11.88 9.97
CA PRO A 213 10.39 -11.96 11.02
C PRO A 213 9.87 -11.53 12.40
N VAL A 214 8.97 -10.54 12.44
CA VAL A 214 8.37 -10.08 13.70
C VAL A 214 7.52 -11.16 14.32
N PHE A 215 6.64 -11.81 13.55
CA PHE A 215 5.80 -12.90 14.04
C PHE A 215 6.63 -14.11 14.50
N CYS A 216 7.61 -14.51 13.70
CA CYS A 216 8.51 -15.60 14.06
C CYS A 216 9.28 -15.29 15.35
N THR A 217 9.82 -14.07 15.50
CA THR A 217 10.56 -13.64 16.68
C THR A 217 9.69 -13.63 17.94
N GLU A 218 8.42 -13.23 17.83
CA GLU A 218 7.48 -13.30 18.95
C GLU A 218 7.24 -14.74 19.41
N LEU A 219 7.15 -15.69 18.49
CA LEU A 219 6.98 -17.12 18.82
C LEU A 219 8.26 -17.71 19.42
N ILE A 220 9.44 -17.34 18.90
CA ILE A 220 10.74 -17.74 19.45
C ILE A 220 10.89 -17.21 20.88
N ARG A 221 10.52 -15.96 21.15
CA ARG A 221 10.55 -15.34 22.48
C ARG A 221 9.66 -16.09 23.49
N GLN A 222 8.57 -16.63 23.02
CA GLN A 222 7.68 -17.50 23.82
C GLN A 222 8.25 -18.92 24.00
N ARG A 223 9.52 -19.18 23.56
CA ARG A 223 10.15 -20.51 23.57
C ARG A 223 9.31 -21.58 22.88
N SER A 224 8.59 -21.20 21.82
CA SER A 224 7.65 -22.05 21.11
C SER A 224 8.18 -22.45 19.74
N TRP A 225 8.24 -23.75 19.46
CA TRP A 225 8.54 -24.29 18.13
C TRP A 225 7.47 -23.96 17.08
N LYS A 226 6.38 -23.30 17.48
CA LYS A 226 5.32 -22.83 16.56
C LYS A 226 5.84 -21.88 15.49
N PHE A 227 7.01 -21.23 15.67
CA PHE A 227 7.60 -20.38 14.64
C PHE A 227 7.94 -21.17 13.38
N LEU A 228 8.43 -22.44 13.48
CA LEU A 228 8.70 -23.29 12.32
C LEU A 228 7.40 -23.61 11.58
N ARG A 229 6.34 -23.99 12.32
CA ARG A 229 5.03 -24.24 11.74
C ARG A 229 4.46 -22.98 11.07
N TYR A 230 4.61 -21.82 11.69
CA TYR A 230 4.18 -20.54 11.13
C TYR A 230 4.90 -20.23 9.80
N ALA A 231 6.24 -20.34 9.79
CA ALA A 231 7.05 -20.12 8.62
C ALA A 231 6.75 -21.16 7.51
N PHE A 232 6.53 -22.43 7.89
CA PHE A 232 6.15 -23.50 6.96
C PHE A 232 4.79 -23.21 6.29
N ILE A 233 3.76 -22.87 7.08
CA ILE A 233 2.42 -22.54 6.53
C ILE A 233 2.52 -21.33 5.59
N PHE A 234 3.24 -20.27 6.01
CA PHE A 234 3.47 -19.12 5.16
C PHE A 234 4.14 -19.51 3.85
N GLY A 235 5.24 -20.26 3.90
CA GLY A 235 5.98 -20.70 2.72
C GLY A 235 5.17 -21.62 1.82
N LEU A 236 4.45 -22.60 2.39
CA LEU A 236 3.62 -23.54 1.65
C LEU A 236 2.50 -22.82 0.87
N ILE A 237 1.74 -21.96 1.54
CA ILE A 237 0.67 -21.19 0.88
C ILE A 237 1.25 -20.29 -0.20
N SER A 238 2.36 -19.60 0.09
CA SER A 238 3.02 -18.75 -0.90
C SER A 238 3.49 -19.55 -2.12
N ALA A 239 4.09 -20.72 -1.91
CA ALA A 239 4.54 -21.60 -2.99
C ALA A 239 3.38 -22.12 -3.83
N LEU A 240 2.27 -22.56 -3.22
CA LEU A 240 1.09 -23.06 -3.94
C LEU A 240 0.53 -22.04 -4.93
N PHE A 241 0.61 -20.75 -4.62
CA PHE A 241 0.12 -19.68 -5.50
C PHE A 241 1.19 -19.20 -6.49
N ILE A 242 2.47 -19.19 -6.12
CA ILE A 242 3.55 -18.67 -6.97
C ILE A 242 3.99 -19.70 -8.01
N LEU A 243 4.13 -20.97 -7.63
CA LEU A 243 4.70 -21.99 -8.53
C LEU A 243 3.93 -22.16 -9.85
N PRO A 244 2.59 -22.14 -9.89
CA PRO A 244 1.85 -22.23 -11.15
C PRO A 244 2.14 -21.08 -12.13
N PHE A 245 2.60 -19.92 -11.61
CA PHE A 245 2.85 -18.70 -12.36
C PHE A 245 4.31 -18.24 -12.26
N TRP A 246 5.22 -19.18 -11.99
CA TRP A 246 6.62 -18.86 -11.69
C TRP A 246 7.30 -18.01 -12.76
N GLY A 247 7.10 -18.31 -14.04
CA GLY A 247 7.69 -17.56 -15.16
C GLY A 247 7.33 -16.08 -15.09
N GLY A 248 6.04 -15.78 -15.06
CA GLY A 248 5.55 -14.39 -14.99
C GLY A 248 5.88 -13.68 -13.68
N VAL A 249 5.79 -14.38 -12.53
CA VAL A 249 6.19 -13.82 -11.24
C VAL A 249 7.67 -13.46 -11.22
N LYS A 250 8.54 -14.33 -11.76
CA LYS A 250 9.98 -14.08 -11.88
C LYS A 250 10.25 -12.83 -12.73
N LEU A 251 9.62 -12.73 -13.91
CA LEU A 251 9.75 -11.55 -14.77
C LEU A 251 9.27 -10.28 -14.07
N GLY A 252 8.15 -10.33 -13.37
CA GLY A 252 7.65 -9.20 -12.56
C GLY A 252 8.64 -8.78 -11.47
N LEU A 253 9.27 -9.72 -10.77
CA LEU A 253 10.30 -9.44 -9.77
C LEU A 253 11.56 -8.84 -10.39
N GLU A 254 12.04 -9.40 -11.52
CA GLU A 254 13.18 -8.87 -12.27
C GLU A 254 12.90 -7.43 -12.73
N TYR A 255 11.69 -7.16 -13.25
CA TYR A 255 11.28 -5.83 -13.63
C TYR A 255 11.29 -4.86 -12.45
N GLN A 256 10.69 -5.23 -11.31
CA GLN A 256 10.69 -4.39 -10.11
C GLN A 256 12.10 -4.15 -9.56
N ALA A 257 12.99 -5.13 -9.67
CA ALA A 257 14.39 -5.01 -9.26
C ALA A 257 15.19 -4.08 -10.19
N ALA A 258 14.93 -4.16 -11.50
CA ALA A 258 15.59 -3.34 -12.51
C ALA A 258 15.03 -1.90 -12.59
N ARG A 259 13.85 -1.66 -12.03
CA ARG A 259 13.18 -0.35 -12.08
C ARG A 259 14.03 0.71 -11.40
N GLU A 260 14.41 1.72 -12.17
CA GLU A 260 15.04 2.91 -11.61
C GLU A 260 14.01 3.81 -10.93
N PRO A 261 14.37 4.56 -9.89
CA PRO A 261 13.51 5.58 -9.34
C PRO A 261 13.23 6.60 -10.44
N SER A 262 12.02 6.61 -10.97
CA SER A 262 11.63 7.66 -11.91
C SER A 262 11.32 8.92 -11.12
N GLY A 263 11.95 10.04 -11.48
CA GLY A 263 11.96 11.31 -10.75
C GLY A 263 10.60 11.97 -10.45
N LEU A 264 9.46 11.34 -10.83
CA LEU A 264 8.13 11.91 -10.61
C LEU A 264 7.27 11.08 -9.67
N THR A 265 7.67 9.87 -9.24
CA THR A 265 6.74 8.96 -8.56
C THR A 265 7.17 8.37 -7.21
N PRO A 266 8.43 8.25 -6.79
CA PRO A 266 8.76 7.65 -5.49
C PRO A 266 8.89 8.68 -4.37
N LEU A 267 8.21 8.42 -3.25
CA LEU A 267 8.41 9.09 -1.95
C LEU A 267 9.75 8.70 -1.28
N SER A 268 10.71 8.25 -2.05
CA SER A 268 12.00 7.78 -1.55
C SER A 268 13.02 8.91 -1.48
N ILE A 269 13.86 8.92 -0.44
CA ILE A 269 14.97 9.85 -0.34
C ILE A 269 15.94 9.73 -1.51
N HIS A 270 16.05 8.56 -2.13
CA HIS A 270 16.87 8.33 -3.32
C HIS A 270 16.46 9.21 -4.49
N THR A 271 15.18 9.48 -4.66
CA THR A 271 14.66 10.38 -5.71
C THR A 271 15.16 11.82 -5.55
N VAL A 272 15.33 12.29 -4.32
CA VAL A 272 15.88 13.63 -4.05
C VAL A 272 17.32 13.71 -4.52
N PHE A 273 18.14 12.70 -4.22
CA PHE A 273 19.55 12.66 -4.64
C PHE A 273 19.69 12.58 -6.16
N GLU A 274 18.85 11.78 -6.83
CA GLU A 274 18.84 11.70 -8.29
C GLU A 274 18.43 13.01 -8.95
N ASN A 275 17.39 13.68 -8.45
CA ASN A 275 16.94 14.97 -8.96
C ASN A 275 17.98 16.10 -8.76
N LEU A 276 18.82 15.97 -7.74
CA LEU A 276 19.92 16.90 -7.49
C LEU A 276 21.18 16.56 -8.29
N GLY A 277 21.18 15.51 -9.12
CA GLY A 277 22.34 15.07 -9.91
C GLY A 277 23.46 14.49 -9.05
N ILE A 278 23.19 14.16 -7.77
CA ILE A 278 24.21 13.63 -6.82
C ILE A 278 24.46 12.14 -7.07
N GLY A 279 23.61 11.49 -7.87
CA GLY A 279 23.80 10.11 -8.31
C GLY A 279 24.15 10.11 -9.79
N GLY A 280 25.44 10.12 -10.14
CA GLY A 280 25.85 9.95 -11.54
C GLY A 280 25.49 8.56 -12.08
N PRO A 281 25.55 8.35 -13.43
CA PRO A 281 25.28 7.05 -14.07
C PRO A 281 26.10 5.89 -13.49
N SER A 282 27.24 6.16 -12.86
CA SER A 282 28.09 5.18 -12.19
C SER A 282 27.52 4.64 -10.88
N LEU A 283 26.63 5.37 -10.19
CA LEU A 283 25.95 4.87 -8.97
C LEU A 283 24.70 4.03 -9.34
N SER A 284 24.04 4.34 -10.45
CA SER A 284 22.95 3.52 -10.99
C SER A 284 23.47 2.22 -11.61
N GLN A 285 24.70 2.22 -12.11
CA GLN A 285 25.41 1.03 -12.62
C GLN A 285 26.01 0.16 -11.51
N LEU A 286 26.20 0.68 -10.29
CA LEU A 286 26.41 -0.19 -9.16
C LEU A 286 25.17 -1.08 -9.05
N LYS A 287 25.30 -2.32 -9.51
CA LYS A 287 24.34 -3.43 -9.50
C LYS A 287 23.81 -3.76 -8.08
N PHE A 288 23.69 -2.75 -7.23
CA PHE A 288 23.29 -2.82 -5.82
C PHE A 288 21.77 -2.69 -5.63
N ILE A 289 20.99 -2.98 -6.66
CA ILE A 289 19.51 -2.94 -6.55
C ILE A 289 19.00 -4.06 -5.62
N ILE A 290 19.66 -5.20 -5.66
CA ILE A 290 19.35 -6.31 -4.77
C ILE A 290 19.88 -6.03 -3.34
N LEU A 291 21.03 -5.35 -3.21
CA LEU A 291 21.65 -5.09 -1.93
C LEU A 291 20.82 -4.16 -1.03
N PRO A 292 20.21 -3.03 -1.49
CA PRO A 292 19.33 -2.23 -0.64
C PRO A 292 18.08 -2.97 -0.21
N ALA A 293 17.46 -3.78 -1.06
CA ALA A 293 16.30 -4.58 -0.68
C ALA A 293 16.68 -5.69 0.31
N ILE A 294 17.78 -6.39 0.06
CA ILE A 294 18.32 -7.40 0.99
C ILE A 294 18.87 -6.72 2.24
N ALA A 295 19.59 -5.60 2.12
CA ALA A 295 20.09 -4.87 3.27
C ALA A 295 18.95 -4.29 4.11
N SER A 296 17.88 -3.76 3.49
CA SER A 296 16.69 -3.33 4.20
C SER A 296 16.00 -4.51 4.89
N PHE A 297 15.87 -5.65 4.20
CA PHE A 297 15.31 -6.86 4.82
C PHE A 297 16.17 -7.38 5.97
N LEU A 298 17.48 -7.48 5.79
CA LEU A 298 18.42 -7.91 6.84
C LEU A 298 18.47 -6.90 8.00
N LEU A 299 18.44 -5.61 7.70
CA LEU A 299 18.39 -4.56 8.70
C LEU A 299 17.09 -4.64 9.52
N VAL A 300 15.96 -4.81 8.84
CA VAL A 300 14.63 -4.96 9.44
C VAL A 300 14.57 -6.25 10.27
N ALA A 301 15.01 -7.37 9.72
CA ALA A 301 15.08 -8.65 10.42
C ALA A 301 16.04 -8.58 11.61
N GLY A 302 17.22 -8.02 11.41
CA GLY A 302 18.23 -7.81 12.45
C GLY A 302 17.73 -6.90 13.56
N MET A 303 17.14 -5.76 13.23
CA MET A 303 16.53 -4.85 14.22
C MET A 303 15.37 -5.51 14.97
N SER A 304 14.52 -6.29 14.28
CA SER A 304 13.44 -7.02 14.93
C SER A 304 13.97 -8.05 15.92
N LEU A 305 15.01 -8.80 15.52
CA LEU A 305 15.68 -9.78 16.38
C LEU A 305 16.35 -9.11 17.59
N ILE A 306 17.19 -8.09 17.37
CA ILE A 306 17.86 -7.34 18.42
C ILE A 306 16.83 -6.76 19.38
N TYR A 307 15.79 -6.16 18.85
CA TYR A 307 14.76 -5.53 19.65
C TYR A 307 13.95 -6.55 20.47
N ALA A 308 13.58 -7.68 19.89
CA ALA A 308 12.84 -8.74 20.59
C ALA A 308 13.68 -9.38 21.72
N TYR A 309 14.99 -9.51 21.55
CA TYR A 309 15.87 -10.11 22.55
C TYR A 309 16.41 -9.10 23.58
N LEU A 310 16.72 -7.87 23.18
CA LEU A 310 17.34 -6.87 24.06
C LEU A 310 16.32 -6.00 24.80
N SER A 311 15.09 -5.91 24.35
CA SER A 311 14.08 -5.09 25.01
C SER A 311 13.54 -5.77 26.27
N LYS A 312 13.90 -5.22 27.44
CA LYS A 312 13.30 -5.60 28.73
C LYS A 312 11.87 -5.10 28.90
N LYS A 313 11.39 -4.12 28.09
CA LYS A 313 10.02 -3.61 28.10
C LYS A 313 9.22 -4.32 27.04
N SER A 314 8.02 -4.77 27.39
CA SER A 314 7.06 -5.35 26.43
C SER A 314 6.56 -4.25 25.49
N ILE A 315 7.12 -4.20 24.28
CA ILE A 315 6.58 -3.40 23.19
C ILE A 315 5.50 -4.20 22.52
N SER A 316 4.39 -3.57 22.19
CA SER A 316 3.26 -4.25 21.54
C SER A 316 3.65 -4.79 20.17
N LEU A 317 2.99 -5.87 19.75
CA LEU A 317 3.18 -6.43 18.41
C LEU A 317 2.92 -5.38 17.31
N ASN A 318 1.91 -4.52 17.52
CA ASN A 318 1.57 -3.45 16.59
C ASN A 318 2.74 -2.47 16.39
N GLN A 319 3.40 -2.10 17.47
CA GLN A 319 4.56 -1.20 17.45
C GLN A 319 5.77 -1.84 16.76
N LYS A 320 6.00 -3.15 16.96
CA LYS A 320 7.09 -3.87 16.29
C LYS A 320 6.89 -3.90 14.79
N ILE A 321 5.66 -4.21 14.33
CA ILE A 321 5.32 -4.18 12.91
C ILE A 321 5.48 -2.76 12.36
N LEU A 322 4.97 -1.76 13.07
CA LEU A 322 5.12 -0.35 12.66
C LEU A 322 6.59 0.05 12.52
N MET A 323 7.45 -0.32 13.48
CA MET A 323 8.89 -0.04 13.40
C MET A 323 9.55 -0.66 12.18
N VAL A 324 9.25 -1.92 11.89
CA VAL A 324 9.77 -2.63 10.72
C VAL A 324 9.39 -1.90 9.42
N PHE A 325 8.14 -1.51 9.29
CA PHE A 325 7.70 -0.77 8.10
C PHE A 325 8.29 0.64 8.02
N LEU A 326 8.47 1.33 9.15
CA LEU A 326 9.14 2.63 9.18
C LEU A 326 10.59 2.53 8.69
N VAL A 327 11.35 1.53 9.17
CA VAL A 327 12.72 1.29 8.71
C VAL A 327 12.72 0.98 7.21
N TYR A 328 11.84 0.08 6.78
CA TYR A 328 11.73 -0.25 5.36
C TYR A 328 11.45 0.99 4.52
N PHE A 329 10.49 1.82 4.90
CA PHE A 329 10.08 3.00 4.13
C PHE A 329 11.15 4.10 4.10
N ILE A 330 11.97 4.22 5.15
CA ILE A 330 13.12 5.13 5.16
C ILE A 330 14.20 4.66 4.18
N CYS A 331 14.40 3.33 4.06
CA CYS A 331 15.46 2.74 3.25
C CYS A 331 15.02 2.36 1.83
N ALA A 332 13.73 2.31 1.55
CA ALA A 332 13.21 1.82 0.28
C ALA A 332 13.59 2.73 -0.90
N LYS A 333 14.11 2.11 -1.97
CA LYS A 333 14.43 2.81 -3.22
C LYS A 333 13.15 3.25 -3.96
N ASN A 334 12.18 2.35 -4.07
CA ASN A 334 10.90 2.58 -4.76
C ASN A 334 9.77 2.59 -3.74
N LEU A 335 9.37 3.78 -3.32
CA LEU A 335 8.28 4.00 -2.38
C LEU A 335 7.22 4.89 -3.04
N HIS A 336 6.14 4.29 -3.50
CA HIS A 336 5.00 5.02 -4.04
C HIS A 336 4.02 5.40 -2.93
N GLU A 337 3.22 6.44 -3.18
CA GLU A 337 2.27 6.99 -2.22
C GLU A 337 1.30 5.93 -1.67
N PRO A 338 0.72 5.02 -2.48
CA PRO A 338 -0.23 4.02 -1.98
C PRO A 338 0.36 3.07 -0.95
N HIS A 339 1.69 2.84 -0.97
CA HIS A 339 2.36 1.97 -0.01
C HIS A 339 2.17 2.44 1.44
N VAL A 340 1.97 3.74 1.66
CA VAL A 340 1.74 4.32 2.99
C VAL A 340 0.48 3.77 3.65
N LEU A 341 -0.46 3.20 2.88
CA LEU A 341 -1.62 2.49 3.43
C LEU A 341 -1.22 1.34 4.37
N MET A 342 -0.04 0.75 4.18
CA MET A 342 0.48 -0.27 5.11
C MET A 342 0.76 0.28 6.51
N LEU A 343 1.14 1.57 6.62
CA LEU A 343 1.44 2.22 7.90
C LEU A 343 0.20 2.74 8.62
N ILE A 344 -0.78 3.25 7.89
CA ILE A 344 -1.93 3.98 8.46
C ILE A 344 -2.66 3.18 9.54
N PRO A 345 -3.02 1.90 9.36
CA PRO A 345 -3.71 1.14 10.40
C PRO A 345 -2.89 1.01 11.70
N PHE A 346 -1.59 0.77 11.58
CA PHE A 346 -0.70 0.62 12.72
C PHE A 346 -0.44 1.94 13.45
N PHE A 347 -0.38 3.06 12.73
CA PHE A 347 -0.35 4.38 13.36
C PHE A 347 -1.65 4.70 14.13
N ILE A 348 -2.80 4.31 13.59
CA ILE A 348 -4.09 4.47 14.30
C ILE A 348 -4.10 3.63 15.59
N LEU A 349 -3.58 2.40 15.53
CA LEU A 349 -3.43 1.55 16.72
C LEU A 349 -2.48 2.18 17.74
N GLU A 350 -1.34 2.71 17.30
CA GLU A 350 -0.38 3.40 18.16
C GLU A 350 -0.98 4.65 18.81
N LEU A 351 -1.75 5.45 18.06
CA LEU A 351 -2.47 6.59 18.61
C LEU A 351 -3.47 6.19 19.68
N HIS A 352 -4.13 5.05 19.50
CA HIS A 352 -5.07 4.53 20.50
C HIS A 352 -4.36 4.03 21.76
N GLU A 353 -3.23 3.33 21.60
CA GLU A 353 -2.49 2.72 22.70
C GLU A 353 -1.76 3.76 23.57
N ARG A 354 -1.18 4.81 22.95
CA ARG A 354 -0.30 5.75 23.64
C ARG A 354 -0.87 7.15 23.84
N TYR A 355 -1.66 7.69 22.90
CA TYR A 355 -1.89 9.12 22.80
C TYR A 355 -3.35 9.54 22.90
N SER A 356 -4.28 8.62 23.14
CA SER A 356 -5.72 8.95 23.25
C SER A 356 -6.23 9.86 22.11
N PHE A 357 -5.69 9.75 20.90
CA PHE A 357 -6.01 10.58 19.73
C PHE A 357 -5.70 12.09 19.83
N ASP A 358 -5.12 12.58 20.92
CA ASP A 358 -4.94 14.03 21.12
C ASP A 358 -3.70 14.60 20.41
N LYS A 359 -2.76 13.76 19.98
CA LYS A 359 -1.51 14.17 19.33
C LYS A 359 -1.41 13.65 17.90
N LYS A 360 -2.16 14.30 17.03
CA LYS A 360 -2.43 13.81 15.67
C LYS A 360 -1.47 14.35 14.59
N TRP A 361 -0.51 15.23 14.89
CA TRP A 361 0.25 15.89 13.82
C TRP A 361 1.12 14.93 13.01
N GLN A 362 1.81 13.97 13.66
CA GLN A 362 2.61 12.96 12.96
C GLN A 362 1.73 12.10 12.06
N TYR A 363 0.60 11.63 12.58
CA TYR A 363 -0.37 10.89 11.81
C TYR A 363 -0.91 11.72 10.63
N ARG A 364 -1.16 13.01 10.83
CA ARG A 364 -1.62 13.88 9.75
C ARG A 364 -0.55 14.03 8.67
N LEU A 365 0.70 14.30 9.01
CA LEU A 365 1.80 14.41 8.05
C LEU A 365 2.03 13.10 7.30
N LEU A 366 1.85 11.96 7.95
CA LEU A 366 2.02 10.65 7.33
C LEU A 366 1.14 10.44 6.10
N TRP A 367 -0.05 11.00 6.06
CA TRP A 367 -0.95 10.85 4.93
C TRP A 367 -1.12 12.14 4.09
N ILE A 368 -0.99 13.32 4.69
CA ILE A 368 -1.08 14.59 3.95
C ILE A 368 0.08 14.71 2.96
N LEU A 369 1.29 14.40 3.38
CA LEU A 369 2.47 14.54 2.51
C LEU A 369 2.42 13.61 1.29
N PRO A 370 2.13 12.30 1.41
CA PRO A 370 1.91 11.45 0.24
C PRO A 370 0.73 11.90 -0.63
N PHE A 371 -0.34 12.39 -0.02
CA PHE A 371 -1.49 12.91 -0.76
C PHE A 371 -1.12 14.16 -1.59
N MET A 372 -0.40 15.10 -0.97
CA MET A 372 0.12 16.28 -1.68
C MET A 372 1.11 15.88 -2.78
N TYR A 373 1.98 14.89 -2.52
CA TYR A 373 2.90 14.38 -3.51
C TYR A 373 2.16 13.80 -4.73
N ALA A 374 1.13 12.97 -4.50
CA ALA A 374 0.34 12.40 -5.58
C ALA A 374 -0.34 13.48 -6.45
N ILE A 375 -0.94 14.50 -5.83
CA ILE A 375 -1.65 15.57 -6.55
C ILE A 375 -0.68 16.49 -7.32
N ILE A 376 0.50 16.77 -6.75
CA ILE A 376 1.50 17.64 -7.38
C ILE A 376 2.28 16.86 -8.44
N GLY A 377 2.62 15.60 -8.20
CA GLY A 377 3.38 14.73 -9.10
C GLY A 377 2.58 14.38 -10.37
N VAL A 378 1.32 14.05 -10.19
CA VAL A 378 0.39 13.82 -11.30
C VAL A 378 -0.74 14.83 -11.17
N PRO A 379 -0.94 15.75 -12.13
CA PRO A 379 -1.99 16.76 -12.02
C PRO A 379 -3.34 16.11 -11.66
N LEU A 380 -4.02 16.65 -10.65
CA LEU A 380 -5.32 16.15 -10.16
C LEU A 380 -6.31 15.91 -11.30
N THR A 381 -6.20 16.73 -12.31
CA THR A 381 -6.96 16.68 -13.53
C THR A 381 -6.85 15.34 -14.27
N ARG A 382 -5.68 14.70 -14.27
CA ARG A 382 -5.51 13.37 -14.89
C ARG A 382 -6.27 12.27 -14.15
N PHE A 383 -6.51 12.44 -12.85
CA PHE A 383 -7.35 11.50 -12.10
C PHE A 383 -8.85 11.65 -12.41
N LEU A 384 -9.25 12.79 -12.96
CA LEU A 384 -10.66 13.10 -13.29
C LEU A 384 -11.12 12.57 -14.64
N TYR A 385 -10.30 11.86 -15.39
CA TYR A 385 -10.64 11.34 -16.72
C TYR A 385 -11.92 10.50 -16.76
N GLY A 386 -12.30 9.83 -15.69
CA GLY A 386 -13.55 9.11 -15.59
C GLY A 386 -14.80 9.98 -15.57
N TYR A 387 -14.64 11.30 -15.32
CA TYR A 387 -15.76 12.26 -15.24
C TYR A 387 -15.81 13.24 -16.40
N THR A 388 -14.69 13.53 -17.06
CA THR A 388 -14.61 14.56 -18.09
C THR A 388 -13.78 14.08 -19.28
N MET A 389 -14.29 14.34 -20.50
CA MET A 389 -13.55 14.09 -21.74
C MET A 389 -12.71 15.30 -22.19
N ASN A 390 -12.86 16.45 -21.53
CA ASN A 390 -12.16 17.67 -21.94
C ASN A 390 -10.86 17.85 -21.17
N THR A 391 -9.76 17.42 -21.78
CA THR A 391 -8.42 17.49 -21.19
C THR A 391 -7.82 18.90 -21.24
N GLY A 392 -8.31 19.80 -22.11
CA GLY A 392 -7.74 21.13 -22.29
C GLY A 392 -7.89 22.04 -21.07
N ILE A 393 -8.98 21.94 -20.31
CA ILE A 393 -9.18 22.68 -19.06
C ILE A 393 -8.18 22.21 -17.99
N LEU A 394 -7.70 21.02 -18.12
CA LEU A 394 -6.90 20.33 -17.11
C LEU A 394 -5.41 20.70 -17.17
N ASP A 395 -4.96 21.24 -18.31
CA ASP A 395 -3.59 21.72 -18.46
C ASP A 395 -3.39 23.13 -17.84
N LEU A 396 -4.46 23.84 -17.51
CA LEU A 396 -4.40 25.15 -16.84
C LEU A 396 -3.74 25.12 -15.45
N PHE A 397 -3.73 23.96 -14.79
CA PHE A 397 -3.16 23.79 -13.45
C PHE A 397 -1.78 23.12 -13.44
N LYS A 398 -1.11 23.05 -14.59
CA LYS A 398 0.23 22.47 -14.68
C LYS A 398 1.26 23.41 -14.07
N LEU A 399 1.90 22.97 -12.98
CA LEU A 399 3.00 23.72 -12.39
C LEU A 399 4.23 23.71 -13.31
N PRO A 400 5.01 24.81 -13.37
CA PRO A 400 6.32 24.78 -14.00
C PRO A 400 7.20 23.66 -13.44
N THR A 401 7.92 22.94 -14.31
CA THR A 401 8.68 21.73 -13.95
C THR A 401 9.66 21.96 -12.78
N LEU A 402 10.33 23.10 -12.76
CA LEU A 402 11.25 23.45 -11.66
C LEU A 402 10.50 23.61 -10.32
N VAL A 403 9.38 24.33 -10.33
CA VAL A 403 8.56 24.54 -9.11
C VAL A 403 8.01 23.21 -8.62
N GLN A 404 7.51 22.38 -9.53
CA GLN A 404 7.03 21.04 -9.23
C GLN A 404 8.14 20.19 -8.59
N GLY A 405 9.34 20.16 -9.19
CA GLY A 405 10.48 19.41 -8.66
C GLY A 405 10.91 19.86 -7.26
N ILE A 406 10.97 21.17 -7.01
CA ILE A 406 11.30 21.72 -5.68
C ILE A 406 10.24 21.31 -4.63
N LEU A 407 8.96 21.45 -4.97
CA LEU A 407 7.87 21.08 -4.06
C LEU A 407 7.87 19.59 -3.74
N LEU A 408 8.02 18.73 -4.75
CA LEU A 408 8.09 17.28 -4.57
C LEU A 408 9.30 16.89 -3.72
N GLY A 409 10.48 17.47 -3.98
CA GLY A 409 11.67 17.24 -3.18
C GLY A 409 11.49 17.65 -1.71
N ALA A 410 10.90 18.82 -1.46
CA ALA A 410 10.60 19.29 -0.11
C ALA A 410 9.63 18.35 0.61
N ILE A 411 8.57 17.88 -0.06
CA ILE A 411 7.60 16.91 0.51
C ILE A 411 8.31 15.61 0.89
N VAL A 412 9.18 15.07 0.03
CA VAL A 412 9.92 13.83 0.31
C VAL A 412 10.82 13.99 1.53
N ILE A 413 11.57 15.11 1.63
CA ILE A 413 12.44 15.37 2.78
C ILE A 413 11.63 15.42 4.07
N VAL A 414 10.54 16.21 4.10
CA VAL A 414 9.67 16.33 5.29
C VAL A 414 9.01 14.98 5.63
N PHE A 415 8.63 14.20 4.63
CA PHE A 415 8.07 12.86 4.83
C PHE A 415 9.10 11.92 5.47
N CYS A 416 10.32 11.85 4.95
CA CYS A 416 11.39 11.03 5.53
C CYS A 416 11.73 11.46 6.96
N LEU A 417 11.80 12.77 7.23
CA LEU A 417 11.99 13.29 8.60
C LEU A 417 10.84 12.89 9.53
N THR A 418 9.61 12.87 9.03
CA THR A 418 8.43 12.43 9.79
C THR A 418 8.51 10.94 10.14
N LEU A 419 8.89 10.09 9.18
CA LEU A 419 9.11 8.65 9.41
C LEU A 419 10.23 8.41 10.42
N TRP A 420 11.35 9.12 10.26
CA TRP A 420 12.49 9.03 11.15
C TRP A 420 12.15 9.46 12.58
N HIS A 421 11.45 10.59 12.72
CA HIS A 421 10.98 11.06 14.02
C HIS A 421 10.00 10.07 14.69
N ALA A 422 9.08 9.47 13.91
CA ALA A 422 8.18 8.43 14.41
C ALA A 422 8.96 7.20 14.90
N LEU A 423 9.95 6.74 14.15
CA LEU A 423 10.83 5.61 14.53
C LEU A 423 11.58 5.89 15.83
N ILE A 424 12.24 7.06 15.94
CA ILE A 424 12.96 7.46 17.18
C ILE A 424 12.01 7.50 18.37
N THR A 425 10.79 8.01 18.17
CA THR A 425 9.77 8.09 19.23
C THR A 425 9.37 6.70 19.72
N LEU A 426 9.22 5.73 18.81
CA LEU A 426 8.93 4.34 19.16
C LEU A 426 10.09 3.69 19.91
N ILE A 427 11.34 3.88 19.46
CA ILE A 427 12.54 3.33 20.08
C ILE A 427 12.72 3.88 21.49
N ARG A 428 12.60 5.18 21.68
CA ARG A 428 12.80 5.82 23.00
C ARG A 428 11.72 5.47 24.02
N GLY A 429 10.61 4.91 23.60
CA GLY A 429 9.50 4.50 24.47
C GLY A 429 8.89 5.64 25.30
N ARG A 430 9.28 6.90 25.06
CA ARG A 430 8.75 8.07 25.75
C ARG A 430 7.58 8.67 24.96
N PRO A 431 6.48 9.07 25.62
CA PRO A 431 5.53 9.94 24.96
C PRO A 431 6.27 11.19 24.51
N VAL A 432 6.08 11.60 23.24
CA VAL A 432 6.59 12.89 22.76
C VAL A 432 6.11 13.96 23.73
N VAL A 433 7.05 14.72 24.27
CA VAL A 433 6.77 15.83 25.21
C VAL A 433 5.73 16.72 24.54
N SER A 434 4.56 16.82 25.15
CA SER A 434 3.52 17.71 24.64
C SER A 434 4.05 19.15 24.61
N LEU A 435 3.60 19.94 23.62
CA LEU A 435 3.83 21.39 23.67
C LEU A 435 3.39 21.99 25.01
N GLU A 436 2.39 21.41 25.67
CA GLU A 436 1.99 21.74 27.03
C GLU A 436 3.03 21.31 28.07
N GLY A 437 3.63 20.12 27.92
CA GLY A 437 4.72 19.68 28.79
C GLY A 437 5.99 20.51 28.60
N LEU A 438 6.26 21.02 27.39
CA LEU A 438 7.30 22.02 27.13
C LEU A 438 6.94 23.37 27.78
N ARG A 439 5.71 23.84 27.61
CA ARG A 439 5.22 25.07 28.28
C ARG A 439 5.25 24.99 29.80
N GLN A 440 4.95 23.82 30.38
CA GLN A 440 5.04 23.63 31.84
C GLN A 440 6.50 23.51 32.31
N ARG A 441 7.43 22.99 31.50
CA ARG A 441 8.88 22.98 31.81
C ARG A 441 9.52 24.35 31.65
N LEU A 442 9.02 25.18 30.75
CA LEU A 442 9.48 26.56 30.56
C LEU A 442 8.87 27.55 31.59
N LYS A 443 7.83 27.14 32.35
CA LYS A 443 7.23 27.91 33.46
C LYS A 443 7.76 27.51 34.83
N ARG A 444 8.60 26.50 34.91
CA ARG A 444 9.41 26.14 36.09
C ARG A 444 10.87 26.57 35.88
#